data_f63235644be0bd586a032ed16cec2fef
#
_entry.id   f63235644be0bd586a032ed16cec2fef
#
_cell.length_a   1.000
_cell.length_b   1.000
_cell.length_c   1.000
_cell.angle_alpha   90.00
_cell.angle_beta   90.00
_cell.angle_gamma   90.00
#
_symmetry.space_group_name_H-M   'P 1'
#
loop_
_entity.id
_entity.type
_entity.pdbx_description
1 polymer ?
#
loop_
_entity_poly.entity_id
_entity_poly.type
_entity_poly.pdbx_seq_one_letter_code
_entity_poly.pdbx_strand_id
1 'polypeptide(L)'
;MIHSYRITKYTQRDRRGYLTSPPSEWTSVSDVGTKVTEADYLLVEQAYLDAIGQLCTGLGVTALRVNGLEPADAAEIHEGQVLDLDAVEHIARQVLRERLWCKLVAPDVEFHFGYDYYLYVVSKVDPVVPLARIAASLTVDRYLSPYLETAG
;
A
#
# COMPACT_ATOMS: atom_id res chain seq x y z
N MET A 1 2.83 -12.86 -17.02
CA MET A 1 3.60 -11.63 -16.79
C MET A 1 3.06 -10.96 -15.54
N ILE A 2 3.94 -10.44 -14.70
CA ILE A 2 3.58 -9.74 -13.47
C ILE A 2 3.82 -8.25 -13.66
N HIS A 3 2.84 -7.44 -13.27
CA HIS A 3 2.96 -5.98 -13.27
C HIS A 3 3.13 -5.54 -11.81
N SER A 4 4.27 -4.93 -11.49
CA SER A 4 4.60 -4.47 -10.14
C SER A 4 4.90 -2.97 -10.15
N TYR A 5 4.26 -2.24 -9.22
CA TYR A 5 4.38 -0.79 -9.11
C TYR A 5 4.54 -0.39 -7.66
N ARG A 6 5.24 0.71 -7.45
CA ARG A 6 5.35 1.37 -6.15
C ARG A 6 4.51 2.64 -6.17
N ILE A 7 3.70 2.82 -5.15
CA ILE A 7 2.81 3.96 -4.98
C ILE A 7 3.28 4.73 -3.75
N THR A 8 3.54 6.02 -3.90
CA THR A 8 4.06 6.84 -2.79
C THR A 8 3.50 8.25 -2.80
N LYS A 9 3.61 8.91 -1.64
CA LYS A 9 3.37 10.35 -1.50
C LYS A 9 4.57 11.19 -1.94
N TYR A 10 5.74 10.56 -2.15
CA TYR A 10 6.96 11.28 -2.46
C TYR A 10 7.00 11.71 -3.92
N THR A 11 7.63 12.85 -4.20
CA THR A 11 7.74 13.40 -5.55
C THR A 11 9.18 13.64 -5.98
N GLN A 12 10.15 13.57 -5.06
CA GLN A 12 11.55 13.81 -5.37
C GLN A 12 12.21 12.54 -5.88
N ARG A 13 13.10 12.72 -6.86
CA ARG A 13 13.83 11.63 -7.49
C ARG A 13 15.33 11.81 -7.27
N ASP A 14 16.06 10.71 -7.16
CA ASP A 14 17.51 10.72 -7.09
C ASP A 14 18.11 10.88 -8.49
N ARG A 15 19.46 10.84 -8.58
CA ARG A 15 20.18 11.01 -9.86
C ARG A 15 19.85 9.92 -10.88
N ARG A 16 19.39 8.76 -10.43
CA ARG A 16 19.00 7.62 -11.28
C ARG A 16 17.54 7.68 -11.72
N GLY A 17 16.77 8.68 -11.22
CA GLY A 17 15.36 8.83 -11.51
C GLY A 17 14.43 8.05 -10.59
N TYR A 18 14.92 7.43 -9.53
CA TYR A 18 14.10 6.73 -8.55
C TYR A 18 13.52 7.68 -7.51
N LEU A 19 12.27 7.45 -7.14
CA LEU A 19 11.64 8.19 -6.05
C LEU A 19 12.38 7.95 -4.73
N THR A 20 12.58 9.02 -3.98
CA THR A 20 13.26 8.98 -2.68
C THR A 20 12.37 9.58 -1.59
N SER A 21 12.64 9.19 -0.33
CA SER A 21 12.07 9.80 0.85
C SER A 21 13.08 10.77 1.44
N PRO A 22 13.00 12.10 1.14
CA PRO A 22 13.98 13.05 1.67
C PRO A 22 13.91 13.12 3.21
N PRO A 23 15.04 13.46 3.89
CA PRO A 23 15.06 13.55 5.37
C PRO A 23 14.07 14.55 5.95
N SER A 24 13.65 15.56 5.19
CA SER A 24 12.66 16.56 5.62
C SER A 24 11.21 16.04 5.58
N GLU A 25 10.96 14.95 4.86
CA GLU A 25 9.62 14.38 4.72
C GLU A 25 9.32 13.45 5.90
N TRP A 26 8.05 13.42 6.32
CA TRP A 26 7.63 12.42 7.28
C TRP A 26 7.53 11.04 6.59
N THR A 27 7.82 9.98 7.34
CA THR A 27 7.88 8.62 6.80
C THR A 27 6.96 7.64 7.51
N SER A 28 6.37 8.03 8.64
CA SER A 28 5.51 7.14 9.42
C SER A 28 4.53 7.91 10.28
N VAL A 29 3.55 7.18 10.82
CA VAL A 29 2.57 7.73 11.76
C VAL A 29 3.21 8.33 13.01
N SER A 30 4.39 7.85 13.39
CA SER A 30 5.12 8.40 14.57
C SER A 30 5.59 9.83 14.36
N ASP A 31 5.60 10.33 13.13
CA ASP A 31 5.96 11.71 12.82
C ASP A 31 4.82 12.71 13.02
N VAL A 32 3.60 12.22 13.31
CA VAL A 32 2.46 13.11 13.60
C VAL A 32 2.73 13.90 14.86
N GLY A 33 2.55 15.23 14.76
CA GLY A 33 2.85 16.17 15.84
C GLY A 33 4.28 16.71 15.84
N THR A 34 5.17 16.20 14.98
CA THR A 34 6.54 16.71 14.79
C THR A 34 6.79 17.15 13.37
N LYS A 35 6.89 16.22 12.41
CA LYS A 35 7.15 16.52 11.00
C LYS A 35 5.88 16.76 10.19
N VAL A 36 4.73 16.33 10.67
CA VAL A 36 3.45 16.46 9.98
C VAL A 36 2.33 16.71 10.99
N THR A 37 1.34 17.52 10.60
CA THR A 37 0.13 17.69 11.42
C THR A 37 -0.77 16.46 11.28
N GLU A 38 -1.64 16.24 12.26
CA GLU A 38 -2.63 15.17 12.19
C GLU A 38 -3.53 15.32 10.97
N ALA A 39 -3.98 16.54 10.68
CA ALA A 39 -4.86 16.80 9.54
C ALA A 39 -4.19 16.44 8.22
N ASP A 40 -2.95 16.86 8.02
CA ASP A 40 -2.20 16.54 6.78
C ASP A 40 -1.89 15.04 6.68
N TYR A 41 -1.55 14.39 7.80
CA TYR A 41 -1.35 12.95 7.82
C TYR A 41 -2.62 12.20 7.38
N LEU A 42 -3.78 12.56 7.93
CA LEU A 42 -5.04 11.89 7.62
C LEU A 42 -5.42 12.01 6.15
N LEU A 43 -5.12 13.16 5.52
CA LEU A 43 -5.34 13.34 4.08
C LEU A 43 -4.51 12.35 3.25
N VAL A 44 -3.24 12.18 3.59
CA VAL A 44 -2.35 11.28 2.87
C VAL A 44 -2.73 9.82 3.15
N GLU A 45 -3.00 9.47 4.39
CA GLU A 45 -3.46 8.13 4.75
C GLU A 45 -4.70 7.76 3.93
N GLN A 46 -5.69 8.66 3.86
CA GLN A 46 -6.91 8.39 3.12
C GLN A 46 -6.63 8.24 1.61
N ALA A 47 -5.69 9.00 1.06
CA ALA A 47 -5.30 8.85 -0.35
C ALA A 47 -4.76 7.45 -0.64
N TYR A 48 -3.96 6.88 0.26
CA TYR A 48 -3.46 5.51 0.13
C TYR A 48 -4.60 4.49 0.22
N LEU A 49 -5.51 4.67 1.18
CA LEU A 49 -6.66 3.77 1.35
C LEU A 49 -7.60 3.82 0.13
N ASP A 50 -7.85 5.01 -0.37
CA ASP A 50 -8.65 5.21 -1.59
C ASP A 50 -7.99 4.55 -2.81
N ALA A 51 -6.65 4.64 -2.90
CA ALA A 51 -5.90 4.00 -3.98
C ALA A 51 -6.10 2.48 -3.98
N ILE A 52 -6.02 1.84 -2.83
CA ILE A 52 -6.26 0.40 -2.71
C ILE A 52 -7.69 0.06 -3.16
N GLY A 53 -8.68 0.79 -2.67
CA GLY A 53 -10.08 0.57 -3.04
C GLY A 53 -10.35 0.77 -4.53
N GLN A 54 -9.78 1.82 -5.12
CA GLN A 54 -9.93 2.12 -6.54
C GLN A 54 -9.26 1.07 -7.43
N LEU A 55 -8.09 0.59 -7.02
CA LEU A 55 -7.40 -0.47 -7.74
C LEU A 55 -8.17 -1.79 -7.67
N CYS A 56 -8.68 -2.16 -6.51
CA CYS A 56 -9.54 -3.34 -6.38
C CYS A 56 -10.78 -3.24 -7.27
N THR A 57 -11.49 -2.13 -7.19
CA THR A 57 -12.70 -1.92 -8.00
C THR A 57 -12.38 -1.95 -9.49
N GLY A 58 -11.31 -1.26 -9.91
CA GLY A 58 -10.90 -1.22 -11.31
C GLY A 58 -10.44 -2.56 -11.86
N LEU A 59 -9.95 -3.45 -11.01
CA LEU A 59 -9.50 -4.81 -11.39
C LEU A 59 -10.56 -5.89 -11.14
N GLY A 60 -11.76 -5.49 -10.68
CA GLY A 60 -12.84 -6.43 -10.41
C GLY A 60 -12.63 -7.27 -9.16
N VAL A 61 -11.84 -6.78 -8.21
CA VAL A 61 -11.55 -7.48 -6.95
C VAL A 61 -12.47 -6.95 -5.86
N THR A 62 -13.21 -7.84 -5.21
CA THR A 62 -14.19 -7.48 -4.17
C THR A 62 -13.76 -7.89 -2.77
N ALA A 63 -12.70 -8.68 -2.65
CA ALA A 63 -12.20 -9.16 -1.37
C ALA A 63 -10.70 -9.46 -1.45
N LEU A 64 -10.01 -9.29 -0.33
CA LEU A 64 -8.60 -9.62 -0.18
C LEU A 64 -8.41 -10.53 1.02
N ARG A 65 -7.37 -11.35 0.97
CA ARG A 65 -7.01 -12.30 2.03
C ARG A 65 -5.80 -11.80 2.79
N VAL A 66 -5.83 -11.94 4.10
CA VAL A 66 -4.69 -11.63 4.98
C VAL A 66 -3.59 -12.68 4.79
N ASN A 67 -2.36 -12.24 4.56
CA ASN A 67 -1.21 -13.11 4.35
C ASN A 67 0.03 -12.55 5.05
N GLY A 68 0.77 -13.41 5.73
CA GLY A 68 1.99 -13.01 6.44
C GLY A 68 1.75 -12.11 7.65
N LEU A 69 0.69 -12.36 8.38
CA LEU A 69 0.27 -11.52 9.52
C LEU A 69 1.32 -11.48 10.63
N GLU A 70 1.66 -10.27 11.07
CA GLU A 70 2.54 -9.98 12.20
C GLU A 70 1.90 -8.92 13.11
N PRO A 71 1.75 -9.15 14.42
CA PRO A 71 2.00 -10.42 15.11
C PRO A 71 0.98 -11.49 14.73
N ALA A 72 1.39 -12.76 14.77
CA ALA A 72 0.53 -13.88 14.38
C ALA A 72 -0.74 -14.00 15.22
N ASP A 73 -0.72 -13.47 16.44
CA ASP A 73 -1.84 -13.48 17.39
C ASP A 73 -2.58 -12.13 17.48
N ALA A 74 -2.50 -11.30 16.44
CA ALA A 74 -3.25 -10.04 16.39
C ALA A 74 -4.73 -10.28 16.71
N ALA A 75 -5.32 -9.38 17.51
CA ALA A 75 -6.66 -9.60 18.06
C ALA A 75 -7.78 -9.42 17.04
N GLU A 76 -7.59 -8.54 16.05
CA GLU A 76 -8.65 -8.15 15.12
C GLU A 76 -8.83 -9.11 13.95
N ILE A 77 -7.75 -9.76 13.51
CA ILE A 77 -7.73 -10.60 12.31
C ILE A 77 -6.83 -11.80 12.52
N HIS A 78 -6.97 -12.78 11.62
CA HIS A 78 -6.11 -13.97 11.62
C HIS A 78 -5.60 -14.27 10.20
N GLU A 79 -4.52 -15.02 10.14
CA GLU A 79 -3.92 -15.45 8.88
C GLU A 79 -4.95 -16.14 8.00
N GLY A 80 -4.99 -15.77 6.72
CA GLY A 80 -5.91 -16.37 5.76
C GLY A 80 -7.32 -15.81 5.77
N GLN A 81 -7.63 -14.89 6.68
CA GLN A 81 -8.97 -14.29 6.74
C GLN A 81 -9.27 -13.51 5.47
N VAL A 82 -10.49 -13.69 4.93
CA VAL A 82 -10.97 -12.96 3.77
C VAL A 82 -11.69 -11.68 4.24
N LEU A 83 -11.30 -10.56 3.66
CA LEU A 83 -11.82 -9.24 4.01
C LEU A 83 -12.56 -8.65 2.81
N ASP A 84 -13.78 -8.13 3.02
CA ASP A 84 -14.43 -7.28 2.02
C ASP A 84 -13.71 -5.91 1.95
N LEU A 85 -14.09 -5.05 1.00
CA LEU A 85 -13.36 -3.80 0.79
C LEU A 85 -13.47 -2.83 1.97
N ASP A 86 -14.56 -2.84 2.74
CA ASP A 86 -14.68 -2.03 3.94
C ASP A 86 -13.70 -2.51 5.02
N ALA A 87 -13.60 -3.81 5.22
CA ALA A 87 -12.65 -4.40 6.15
C ALA A 87 -11.20 -4.21 5.67
N VAL A 88 -10.96 -4.28 4.36
CA VAL A 88 -9.65 -3.98 3.77
C VAL A 88 -9.20 -2.57 4.13
N GLU A 89 -10.09 -1.57 4.00
CA GLU A 89 -9.75 -0.19 4.36
C GLU A 89 -9.35 -0.09 5.83
N HIS A 90 -10.12 -0.71 6.72
CA HIS A 90 -9.82 -0.70 8.16
C HIS A 90 -8.46 -1.35 8.46
N ILE A 91 -8.20 -2.52 7.90
CA ILE A 91 -6.96 -3.26 8.17
C ILE A 91 -5.74 -2.56 7.52
N ALA A 92 -5.88 -2.06 6.30
CA ALA A 92 -4.81 -1.29 5.66
C ALA A 92 -4.44 -0.07 6.50
N ARG A 93 -5.43 0.61 7.09
CA ARG A 93 -5.17 1.72 8.01
C ARG A 93 -4.34 1.27 9.21
N GLN A 94 -4.64 0.10 9.79
CA GLN A 94 -3.87 -0.44 10.91
C GLN A 94 -2.43 -0.74 10.49
N VAL A 95 -2.21 -1.26 9.27
CA VAL A 95 -0.86 -1.50 8.74
C VAL A 95 -0.11 -0.19 8.57
N LEU A 96 -0.74 0.82 7.96
CA LEU A 96 -0.12 2.15 7.78
C LEU A 96 0.22 2.83 9.11
N ARG A 97 -0.54 2.54 10.17
CA ARG A 97 -0.29 3.05 11.52
C ARG A 97 0.64 2.16 12.33
N GLU A 98 1.22 1.15 11.71
CA GLU A 98 2.21 0.24 12.32
C GLU A 98 1.67 -0.53 13.54
N ARG A 99 0.36 -0.78 13.58
CA ARG A 99 -0.26 -1.57 14.66
C ARG A 99 -0.22 -3.06 14.38
N LEU A 100 -0.14 -3.43 13.11
CA LEU A 100 0.07 -4.79 12.63
C LEU A 100 0.67 -4.71 11.23
N TRP A 101 1.15 -5.83 10.71
CA TRP A 101 1.61 -5.92 9.34
C TRP A 101 1.05 -7.17 8.67
N CYS A 102 0.64 -7.04 7.42
CA CYS A 102 0.31 -8.17 6.56
C CYS A 102 0.36 -7.73 5.10
N LYS A 103 0.41 -8.70 4.21
CA LYS A 103 0.05 -8.51 2.80
C LYS A 103 -1.46 -8.68 2.66
N LEU A 104 -2.05 -8.03 1.68
CA LEU A 104 -3.45 -8.20 1.32
C LEU A 104 -3.48 -8.77 -0.09
N VAL A 105 -3.98 -9.99 -0.24
CA VAL A 105 -3.80 -10.76 -1.47
C VAL A 105 -5.11 -11.28 -2.04
N ALA A 106 -5.17 -11.33 -3.37
CA ALA A 106 -6.20 -12.02 -4.14
C ALA A 106 -5.48 -12.86 -5.22
N PRO A 107 -6.18 -13.74 -5.97
CA PRO A 107 -5.51 -14.54 -6.98
C PRO A 107 -4.72 -13.75 -8.03
N ASP A 108 -5.21 -12.57 -8.41
CA ASP A 108 -4.60 -11.78 -9.48
C ASP A 108 -3.96 -10.48 -9.04
N VAL A 109 -4.11 -10.09 -7.78
CA VAL A 109 -3.53 -8.84 -7.26
C VAL A 109 -3.10 -8.98 -5.80
N GLU A 110 -1.99 -8.33 -5.46
CA GLU A 110 -1.48 -8.27 -4.09
C GLU A 110 -1.08 -6.84 -3.75
N PHE A 111 -1.32 -6.47 -2.50
CA PHE A 111 -0.84 -5.22 -1.94
C PHE A 111 0.17 -5.52 -0.83
N HIS A 112 1.34 -4.88 -0.91
CA HIS A 112 2.40 -5.02 0.07
C HIS A 112 2.75 -3.66 0.65
N PHE A 113 3.00 -3.60 1.95
CA PHE A 113 3.35 -2.37 2.65
C PHE A 113 4.83 -2.41 3.03
N GLY A 114 5.57 -1.38 2.64
CA GLY A 114 7.01 -1.28 2.91
C GLY A 114 7.32 -0.24 3.97
N TYR A 115 8.63 -0.06 4.21
CA TYR A 115 9.12 1.02 5.06
C TYR A 115 8.89 2.37 4.38
N ASP A 116 8.99 3.44 5.14
CA ASP A 116 8.90 4.82 4.66
C ASP A 116 7.56 5.12 3.94
N TYR A 117 6.49 4.46 4.36
CA TYR A 117 5.17 4.68 3.82
C TYR A 117 5.06 4.29 2.33
N TYR A 118 5.83 3.31 1.91
CA TYR A 118 5.73 2.77 0.55
C TYR A 118 4.60 1.74 0.45
N LEU A 119 3.87 1.80 -0.65
CA LEU A 119 2.84 0.81 -0.99
C LEU A 119 3.21 0.19 -2.34
N TYR A 120 3.13 -1.13 -2.42
CA TYR A 120 3.37 -1.86 -3.66
C TYR A 120 2.09 -2.55 -4.10
N VAL A 121 1.79 -2.51 -5.39
CA VAL A 121 0.75 -3.31 -6.01
C VAL A 121 1.38 -4.23 -7.03
N VAL A 122 1.04 -5.51 -6.95
CA VAL A 122 1.48 -6.54 -7.88
C VAL A 122 0.25 -7.17 -8.50
N SER A 123 0.17 -7.15 -9.83
CA SER A 123 -1.01 -7.62 -10.55
C SER A 123 -0.63 -8.52 -11.73
N LYS A 124 -1.39 -9.58 -11.95
CA LYS A 124 -1.28 -10.41 -13.15
C LYS A 124 -1.95 -9.74 -14.35
N VAL A 125 -2.93 -8.90 -14.10
CA VAL A 125 -3.63 -8.10 -15.11
C VAL A 125 -2.98 -6.72 -15.15
N ASP A 126 -2.81 -6.13 -16.34
CA ASP A 126 -2.21 -4.79 -16.47
C ASP A 126 -3.08 -3.75 -15.77
N PRO A 127 -2.59 -3.09 -14.71
CA PRO A 127 -3.37 -2.15 -13.93
C PRO A 127 -3.28 -0.71 -14.45
N VAL A 128 -2.88 -0.47 -15.70
CA VAL A 128 -2.59 0.87 -16.22
C VAL A 128 -3.79 1.82 -16.09
N VAL A 129 -5.01 1.33 -16.35
CA VAL A 129 -6.21 2.19 -16.31
C VAL A 129 -6.53 2.62 -14.87
N PRO A 130 -6.67 1.72 -13.88
CA PRO A 130 -6.90 2.17 -12.50
C PRO A 130 -5.70 2.93 -11.92
N LEU A 131 -4.45 2.61 -12.29
CA LEU A 131 -3.28 3.36 -11.85
C LEU A 131 -3.32 4.82 -12.33
N ALA A 132 -3.78 5.06 -13.54
CA ALA A 132 -3.90 6.42 -14.07
C ALA A 132 -4.85 7.29 -13.22
N ARG A 133 -5.87 6.69 -12.62
CA ARG A 133 -6.84 7.40 -11.77
C ARG A 133 -6.24 7.85 -10.44
N ILE A 134 -5.36 7.05 -9.84
CA ILE A 134 -4.73 7.40 -8.56
C ILE A 134 -3.53 8.32 -8.72
N ALA A 135 -2.96 8.41 -9.93
CA ALA A 135 -1.79 9.26 -10.20
C ALA A 135 -2.05 10.75 -10.04
N ALA A 136 -3.31 11.17 -9.88
CA ALA A 136 -3.67 12.57 -9.61
C ALA A 136 -3.25 13.01 -8.20
N SER A 137 -3.16 12.11 -7.23
CA SER A 137 -2.86 12.41 -5.82
C SER A 137 -1.63 11.72 -5.27
N LEU A 138 -1.14 10.68 -5.96
CA LEU A 138 0.01 9.89 -5.54
C LEU A 138 0.95 9.67 -6.72
N THR A 139 2.22 9.41 -6.43
CA THR A 139 3.21 9.11 -7.46
C THR A 139 3.29 7.60 -7.66
N VAL A 140 3.28 7.15 -8.91
CA VAL A 140 3.28 5.73 -9.27
C VAL A 140 4.49 5.45 -10.15
N ASP A 141 5.31 4.47 -9.75
CA ASP A 141 6.48 4.02 -10.52
C ASP A 141 6.43 2.52 -10.74
N ARG A 142 6.97 2.08 -11.88
CA ARG A 142 7.33 0.66 -12.03
C ARG A 142 8.41 0.31 -11.03
N TYR A 143 8.17 -0.71 -10.24
CA TYR A 143 9.11 -1.14 -9.21
C TYR A 143 8.76 -2.55 -8.75
N LEU A 144 9.73 -3.46 -8.79
CA LEU A 144 9.50 -4.83 -8.32
C LEU A 144 9.37 -4.83 -6.79
N SER A 145 8.24 -5.28 -6.28
CA SER A 145 8.04 -5.34 -4.84
C SER A 145 9.08 -6.24 -4.17
N PRO A 146 9.77 -5.75 -3.11
CA PRO A 146 10.72 -6.57 -2.37
C PRO A 146 10.04 -7.66 -1.54
N TYR A 147 8.72 -7.65 -1.45
CA TYR A 147 7.94 -8.63 -0.68
C TYR A 147 7.37 -9.75 -1.54
N LEU A 148 7.66 -9.75 -2.85
CA LEU A 148 7.27 -10.86 -3.72
C LEU A 148 8.01 -12.12 -3.30
N GLU A 149 7.22 -13.19 -3.07
CA GLU A 149 7.80 -14.50 -2.85
C GLU A 149 8.27 -15.04 -4.20
N THR A 150 9.55 -15.40 -4.29
CA THR A 150 10.04 -16.12 -5.45
C THR A 150 9.53 -17.55 -5.34
N ALA A 151 8.88 -18.04 -6.41
CA ALA A 151 8.56 -19.45 -6.55
C ALA A 151 9.89 -20.22 -6.52
N GLY A 152 10.20 -20.75 -5.36
CA GLY A 152 11.45 -21.50 -5.11
C GLY A 152 11.23 -22.97 -5.12
#